data_5357de9edc0ca2f3cdd758684d4a04b5
#
_entry.id   5357de9edc0ca2f3cdd758684d4a04b5
#
_cell.length_a   1.000
_cell.length_b   1.000
_cell.length_c   1.000
_cell.angle_alpha   90.00
_cell.angle_beta   90.00
_cell.angle_gamma   90.00
#
_symmetry.space_group_name_H-M   'P 1'
#
loop_
_entity.id
_entity.type
_entity.pdbx_description
1 polymer ?
#
loop_
_entity_poly.entity_id
_entity_poly.type
_entity_poly.pdbx_seq_one_letter_code
_entity_poly.pdbx_strand_id
1 'polypeptide(L)'
;MDIKENKSQLRKQYRKERADRFISDSWLHILSAKEFENVKNVGSYISYEFEPETSDLNQRLISAGKTVFLPKVVKDNDLLWVKWGGSNTDLKKVGKNYEPIGDAETELTLDLIIVPALHVDRAGNRLGQGGGSYDRALAKSKAWTIALLHRGELTSEPLPVEPHDQKVKAAATPEIIVRF
;
A
#
# COMPACT_ATOMS: atom_id res chain seq x y z
N MET A 1 1.98 -16.78 -23.20
CA MET A 1 2.20 -16.80 -21.73
C MET A 1 0.91 -16.40 -21.07
N ASP A 2 0.44 -17.18 -20.12
CA ASP A 2 -0.76 -16.83 -19.34
C ASP A 2 -0.49 -15.57 -18.48
N ILE A 3 -1.53 -14.74 -18.24
CA ILE A 3 -1.40 -13.50 -17.47
C ILE A 3 -0.87 -13.78 -16.05
N LYS A 4 -1.33 -14.85 -15.43
CA LYS A 4 -0.88 -15.25 -14.08
C LYS A 4 0.61 -15.61 -14.04
N GLU A 5 1.07 -16.33 -15.04
CA GLU A 5 2.47 -16.69 -15.18
C GLU A 5 3.34 -15.45 -15.41
N ASN A 6 2.90 -14.54 -16.30
CA ASN A 6 3.57 -13.27 -16.55
C ASN A 6 3.66 -12.42 -15.28
N LYS A 7 2.56 -12.25 -14.54
CA LYS A 7 2.57 -11.56 -13.25
C LYS A 7 3.54 -12.22 -12.25
N SER A 8 3.59 -13.54 -12.21
CA SER A 8 4.50 -14.28 -11.31
C SER A 8 5.97 -14.00 -11.63
N GLN A 9 6.33 -14.02 -12.92
CA GLN A 9 7.70 -13.74 -13.38
C GLN A 9 8.09 -12.29 -13.08
N LEU A 10 7.19 -11.31 -13.40
CA LEU A 10 7.43 -9.90 -13.11
C LEU A 10 7.60 -9.64 -11.61
N ARG A 11 6.80 -10.27 -10.74
CA ARG A 11 6.97 -10.14 -9.28
C ARG A 11 8.35 -10.64 -8.83
N LYS A 12 8.82 -11.76 -9.37
CA LYS A 12 10.15 -12.28 -9.04
C LYS A 12 11.26 -11.34 -9.49
N GLN A 13 11.14 -10.82 -10.69
CA GLN A 13 12.07 -9.84 -11.25
C GLN A 13 12.10 -8.56 -10.41
N TYR A 14 10.96 -7.94 -10.18
CA TYR A 14 10.85 -6.65 -9.50
C TYR A 14 11.24 -6.72 -8.02
N ARG A 15 10.98 -7.83 -7.33
CA ARG A 15 11.51 -8.03 -5.97
C ARG A 15 13.03 -8.06 -5.95
N LYS A 16 13.65 -8.73 -6.91
CA LYS A 16 15.10 -8.76 -7.03
C LYS A 16 15.65 -7.37 -7.34
N GLU A 17 15.10 -6.70 -8.34
CA GLU A 17 15.51 -5.33 -8.71
C GLU A 17 15.35 -4.35 -7.54
N ARG A 18 14.27 -4.45 -6.78
CA ARG A 18 14.05 -3.65 -5.58
C ARG A 18 15.13 -3.89 -4.53
N ALA A 19 15.44 -5.15 -4.23
CA ALA A 19 16.50 -5.50 -3.28
C ALA A 19 17.89 -5.02 -3.74
N ASP A 20 18.21 -5.19 -5.04
CA ASP A 20 19.51 -4.80 -5.61
C ASP A 20 19.71 -3.27 -5.65
N ARG A 21 18.62 -2.50 -5.74
CA ARG A 21 18.63 -1.03 -5.85
C ARG A 21 18.15 -0.31 -4.61
N PHE A 22 17.92 -1.03 -3.51
CA PHE A 22 17.32 -0.45 -2.31
C PHE A 22 18.13 0.74 -1.78
N ILE A 23 17.43 1.85 -1.60
CA ILE A 23 17.92 3.04 -0.90
C ILE A 23 16.84 3.43 0.10
N SER A 24 17.22 3.67 1.34
CA SER A 24 16.30 4.20 2.33
C SER A 24 15.91 5.63 1.98
N ASP A 25 14.63 5.85 1.77
CA ASP A 25 14.05 7.13 1.36
C ASP A 25 12.84 7.48 2.24
N SER A 26 12.31 8.68 2.04
CA SER A 26 11.13 9.18 2.76
C SER A 26 10.02 9.55 1.79
N TRP A 27 8.78 9.25 2.18
CA TRP A 27 7.55 9.62 1.46
C TRP A 27 6.74 10.68 2.21
N LEU A 28 7.33 11.37 3.20
CA LEU A 28 6.62 12.37 4.01
C LEU A 28 6.05 13.54 3.19
N HIS A 29 6.61 13.84 2.02
CA HIS A 29 6.11 14.88 1.12
C HIS A 29 4.66 14.66 0.66
N ILE A 30 4.17 13.41 0.65
CA ILE A 30 2.77 13.12 0.27
C ILE A 30 1.76 13.76 1.23
N LEU A 31 2.14 13.99 2.48
CA LEU A 31 1.26 14.62 3.48
C LEU A 31 0.89 16.06 3.12
N SER A 32 1.67 16.71 2.24
CA SER A 32 1.36 18.06 1.73
C SER A 32 0.40 18.04 0.54
N ALA A 33 0.02 16.87 0.04
CA ALA A 33 -0.94 16.79 -1.05
C ALA A 33 -2.36 17.12 -0.56
N LYS A 34 -3.12 17.83 -1.40
CA LYS A 34 -4.50 18.28 -1.07
C LYS A 34 -5.42 17.13 -0.64
N GLU A 35 -5.17 15.93 -1.14
CA GLU A 35 -5.95 14.74 -0.82
C GLU A 35 -5.82 14.33 0.65
N PHE A 36 -4.78 14.79 1.35
CA PHE A 36 -4.57 14.53 2.77
C PHE A 36 -5.18 15.60 3.70
N GLU A 37 -5.62 16.76 3.18
CA GLU A 37 -6.06 17.89 4.00
C GLU A 37 -7.27 17.54 4.90
N ASN A 38 -8.31 16.96 4.32
CA ASN A 38 -9.59 16.73 4.98
C ASN A 38 -9.87 15.26 5.35
N VAL A 39 -8.90 14.38 5.20
CA VAL A 39 -9.07 12.97 5.57
C VAL A 39 -8.96 12.78 7.09
N LYS A 40 -9.77 11.90 7.62
CA LYS A 40 -9.76 11.49 9.04
C LYS A 40 -9.24 10.07 9.20
N ASN A 41 -9.78 9.15 8.43
CA ASN A 41 -9.51 7.71 8.52
C ASN A 41 -8.59 7.29 7.37
N VAL A 42 -7.38 6.89 7.70
CA VAL A 42 -6.35 6.50 6.73
C VAL A 42 -6.01 5.04 6.92
N GLY A 43 -6.24 4.23 5.88
CA GLY A 43 -5.66 2.89 5.77
C GLY A 43 -4.19 3.00 5.37
N SER A 44 -3.34 2.29 6.06
CA SER A 44 -1.90 2.24 5.76
C SER A 44 -1.38 0.81 5.97
N TYR A 45 -0.07 0.63 5.97
CA TYR A 45 0.57 -0.66 6.25
C TYR A 45 1.87 -0.45 7.03
N ILE A 46 2.39 -1.52 7.59
CA ILE A 46 3.74 -1.56 8.15
C ILE A 46 4.66 -2.17 7.09
N SER A 47 5.60 -1.37 6.62
CA SER A 47 6.59 -1.81 5.64
C SER A 47 7.47 -2.93 6.19
N TYR A 48 7.83 -3.87 5.36
CA TYR A 48 8.79 -4.93 5.69
C TYR A 48 9.84 -5.08 4.58
N GLU A 49 11.00 -5.62 4.93
CA GLU A 49 12.12 -5.82 4.02
C GLU A 49 12.46 -4.53 3.26
N PHE A 50 12.32 -4.54 1.94
CA PHE A 50 12.67 -3.46 1.02
C PHE A 50 11.46 -2.65 0.56
N GLU A 51 10.33 -2.70 1.25
CA GLU A 51 9.18 -1.86 0.91
C GLU A 51 9.46 -0.38 1.23
N PRO A 52 8.79 0.55 0.53
CA PRO A 52 8.78 1.96 0.92
C PRO A 52 8.44 2.12 2.39
N GLU A 53 9.30 2.83 3.14
CA GLU A 53 9.20 2.97 4.60
C GLU A 53 7.95 3.75 5.00
N THR A 54 7.15 3.16 5.89
CA THR A 54 5.88 3.76 6.35
C THR A 54 5.86 4.12 7.83
N SER A 55 6.91 3.81 8.59
CA SER A 55 6.94 4.04 10.04
C SER A 55 6.77 5.53 10.37
N ASP A 56 7.67 6.38 9.85
CA ASP A 56 7.60 7.82 10.07
C ASP A 56 6.32 8.44 9.48
N LEU A 57 5.89 7.96 8.31
CA LEU A 57 4.68 8.42 7.67
C LEU A 57 3.44 8.16 8.55
N ASN A 58 3.32 6.94 9.07
CA ASN A 58 2.24 6.55 9.95
C ASN A 58 2.24 7.36 11.27
N GLN A 59 3.41 7.59 11.86
CA GLN A 59 3.54 8.43 13.05
C GLN A 59 3.15 9.88 12.79
N ARG A 60 3.52 10.43 11.63
CA ARG A 60 3.13 11.80 11.24
C ARG A 60 1.64 11.92 11.00
N LEU A 61 0.99 10.91 10.40
CA LEU A 61 -0.46 10.90 10.25
C LEU A 61 -1.17 10.95 11.61
N ILE A 62 -0.75 10.13 12.57
CA ILE A 62 -1.29 10.13 13.94
C ILE A 62 -1.06 11.48 14.63
N SER A 63 0.16 12.01 14.54
CA SER A 63 0.51 13.31 15.14
C SER A 63 -0.27 14.48 14.53
N ALA A 64 -0.71 14.35 13.29
CA ALA A 64 -1.60 15.30 12.61
C ALA A 64 -3.09 15.10 12.95
N GLY A 65 -3.41 14.27 13.93
CA GLY A 65 -4.78 14.02 14.39
C GLY A 65 -5.60 13.08 13.50
N LYS A 66 -4.96 12.35 12.59
CA LYS A 66 -5.64 11.36 11.76
C LYS A 66 -5.68 10.01 12.46
N THR A 67 -6.71 9.23 12.18
CA THR A 67 -6.81 7.84 12.66
C THR A 67 -6.21 6.90 11.63
N VAL A 68 -5.18 6.17 12.02
CA VAL A 68 -4.51 5.19 11.17
C VAL A 68 -5.08 3.80 11.42
N PHE A 69 -5.41 3.10 10.36
CA PHE A 69 -5.86 1.72 10.35
C PHE A 69 -4.85 0.85 9.60
N LEU A 70 -4.48 -0.27 10.19
CA LEU A 70 -3.58 -1.24 9.59
C LEU A 70 -4.32 -2.51 9.19
N PRO A 71 -3.88 -3.18 8.12
CA PRO A 71 -4.54 -4.38 7.63
C PRO A 71 -4.20 -5.59 8.50
N LYS A 72 -5.20 -6.42 8.73
CA LYS A 72 -5.08 -7.75 9.29
C LYS A 72 -5.60 -8.74 8.26
N VAL A 73 -4.74 -9.65 7.83
CA VAL A 73 -5.13 -10.68 6.86
C VAL A 73 -5.95 -11.75 7.55
N VAL A 74 -7.10 -12.06 7.00
CA VAL A 74 -8.00 -13.08 7.51
C VAL A 74 -8.20 -14.19 6.46
N LYS A 75 -9.13 -15.11 6.72
CA LYS A 75 -9.44 -16.22 5.82
C LYS A 75 -9.66 -15.71 4.39
N ASP A 76 -9.25 -16.52 3.41
CA ASP A 76 -9.33 -16.21 1.98
C ASP A 76 -8.54 -14.98 1.54
N ASN A 77 -7.52 -14.58 2.32
CA ASN A 77 -6.69 -13.39 2.12
C ASN A 77 -7.49 -12.07 2.07
N ASP A 78 -8.67 -12.01 2.68
CA ASP A 78 -9.37 -10.74 2.87
C ASP A 78 -8.64 -9.87 3.90
N LEU A 79 -8.78 -8.55 3.77
CA LEU A 79 -8.26 -7.58 4.73
C LEU A 79 -9.37 -7.05 5.61
N LEU A 80 -9.12 -7.10 6.92
CA LEU A 80 -9.85 -6.32 7.90
C LEU A 80 -8.96 -5.18 8.41
N TRP A 81 -9.56 -4.08 8.78
CA TRP A 81 -8.86 -2.89 9.23
C TRP A 81 -8.97 -2.75 10.73
N VAL A 82 -7.84 -2.62 11.39
CA VAL A 82 -7.74 -2.46 12.85
C VAL A 82 -7.13 -1.10 13.15
N LYS A 83 -7.78 -0.34 14.03
CA LYS A 83 -7.24 0.93 14.49
C LYS A 83 -5.90 0.72 15.20
N TRP A 84 -4.91 1.54 14.85
CA TRP A 84 -3.58 1.48 15.43
C TRP A 84 -3.20 2.80 16.09
N GLY A 85 -2.70 2.73 17.34
CA GLY A 85 -2.34 3.88 18.14
C GLY A 85 -0.91 4.38 17.99
N GLY A 86 -0.11 3.77 17.10
CA GLY A 86 1.28 4.17 16.87
C GLY A 86 2.31 3.38 17.67
N SER A 87 1.91 2.46 18.54
CA SER A 87 2.85 1.65 19.32
C SER A 87 3.21 0.35 18.62
N ASN A 88 4.52 0.06 18.57
CA ASN A 88 5.00 -1.22 18.06
C ASN A 88 4.61 -2.41 18.96
N THR A 89 4.27 -2.15 20.23
CA THR A 89 3.77 -3.19 21.15
C THR A 89 2.38 -3.71 20.74
N ASP A 90 1.66 -2.94 19.93
CA ASP A 90 0.34 -3.29 19.42
C ASP A 90 0.42 -4.03 18.07
N LEU A 91 1.60 -4.46 17.69
CA LEU A 91 1.86 -5.24 16.47
C LEU A 91 2.35 -6.64 16.83
N LYS A 92 1.94 -7.60 16.02
CA LYS A 92 2.47 -8.98 16.07
C LYS A 92 3.03 -9.36 14.71
N LYS A 93 4.10 -10.15 14.71
CA LYS A 93 4.68 -10.70 13.48
C LYS A 93 3.84 -11.88 12.98
N VAL A 94 3.43 -11.83 11.71
CA VAL A 94 2.70 -12.90 11.02
C VAL A 94 3.43 -13.16 9.70
N GLY A 95 4.19 -14.26 9.64
CA GLY A 95 5.08 -14.52 8.52
C GLY A 95 6.15 -13.44 8.39
N LYS A 96 6.16 -12.73 7.26
CA LYS A 96 7.05 -11.59 7.01
C LYS A 96 6.45 -10.24 7.43
N ASN A 97 5.14 -10.17 7.59
CA ASN A 97 4.40 -8.95 7.87
C ASN A 97 4.28 -8.69 9.38
N TYR A 98 3.95 -7.44 9.71
CA TYR A 98 3.47 -7.05 11.02
C TYR A 98 2.00 -6.67 10.92
N GLU A 99 1.18 -7.25 11.77
CA GLU A 99 -0.27 -7.00 11.83
C GLU A 99 -0.66 -6.41 13.18
N PRO A 100 -1.67 -5.52 13.21
CA PRO A 100 -2.17 -4.97 14.46
C PRO A 100 -2.81 -6.04 15.34
N ILE A 101 -2.59 -5.93 16.65
CA ILE A 101 -3.29 -6.68 17.67
C ILE A 101 -4.58 -5.93 17.97
N GLY A 102 -5.71 -6.61 17.97
CA GLY A 102 -6.99 -5.98 18.27
C GLY A 102 -8.09 -6.46 17.33
N ASP A 103 -9.28 -5.93 17.57
CA ASP A 103 -10.47 -6.24 16.81
C ASP A 103 -10.58 -5.31 15.61
N ALA A 104 -11.13 -5.87 14.52
CA ALA A 104 -11.38 -5.10 13.31
C ALA A 104 -12.60 -4.19 13.51
N GLU A 105 -12.53 -3.02 12.90
CA GLU A 105 -13.67 -2.12 12.81
C GLU A 105 -14.68 -2.66 11.79
N THR A 106 -15.91 -2.85 12.21
CA THR A 106 -16.97 -3.44 11.38
C THR A 106 -17.71 -2.40 10.53
N GLU A 107 -17.82 -1.16 11.03
CA GLU A 107 -18.47 -0.04 10.33
C GLU A 107 -17.46 1.06 10.04
N LEU A 108 -16.46 0.73 9.20
CA LEU A 108 -15.37 1.64 8.87
C LEU A 108 -15.52 2.16 7.44
N THR A 109 -15.48 3.50 7.32
CA THR A 109 -15.23 4.16 6.05
C THR A 109 -13.83 4.78 6.08
N LEU A 110 -12.95 4.31 5.23
CA LEU A 110 -11.65 4.92 4.99
C LEU A 110 -11.79 6.04 3.97
N ASP A 111 -11.17 7.17 4.25
CA ASP A 111 -11.12 8.32 3.34
C ASP A 111 -9.98 8.15 2.33
N LEU A 112 -8.88 7.57 2.78
CA LEU A 112 -7.67 7.37 2.01
C LEU A 112 -7.01 6.04 2.36
N ILE A 113 -6.41 5.37 1.37
CA ILE A 113 -5.63 4.15 1.58
C ILE A 113 -4.26 4.32 0.92
N ILE A 114 -3.21 4.14 1.72
CA ILE A 114 -1.84 3.99 1.27
C ILE A 114 -1.62 2.51 0.96
N VAL A 115 -1.26 2.20 -0.28
CA VAL A 115 -1.28 0.84 -0.83
C VAL A 115 0.14 0.37 -1.12
N PRO A 116 0.56 -0.81 -0.67
CA PRO A 116 1.84 -1.38 -1.09
C PRO A 116 1.78 -1.84 -2.55
N ALA A 117 2.86 -1.63 -3.27
CA ALA A 117 3.02 -2.08 -4.65
C ALA A 117 4.47 -2.42 -4.96
N LEU A 118 4.70 -3.31 -5.91
CA LEU A 118 6.00 -3.53 -6.53
C LEU A 118 6.22 -2.54 -7.67
N HIS A 119 5.22 -2.37 -8.53
CA HIS A 119 5.23 -1.42 -9.64
C HIS A 119 3.83 -0.88 -9.88
N VAL A 120 3.77 0.31 -10.47
CA VAL A 120 2.54 0.92 -11.01
C VAL A 120 2.84 1.41 -12.42
N ASP A 121 1.92 1.19 -13.37
CA ASP A 121 2.03 1.72 -14.72
C ASP A 121 1.33 3.08 -14.87
N ARG A 122 1.44 3.67 -16.07
CA ARG A 122 0.85 5.00 -16.39
C ARG A 122 -0.67 5.03 -16.39
N ALA A 123 -1.32 3.88 -16.39
CA ALA A 123 -2.78 3.79 -16.31
C ALA A 123 -3.28 3.54 -14.88
N GLY A 124 -2.38 3.54 -13.89
CA GLY A 124 -2.69 3.28 -12.48
C GLY A 124 -2.85 1.80 -12.15
N ASN A 125 -2.54 0.89 -13.09
CA ASN A 125 -2.53 -0.53 -12.78
C ASN A 125 -1.39 -0.85 -11.82
N ARG A 126 -1.66 -1.67 -10.82
CA ARG A 126 -0.73 -1.99 -9.73
C ARG A 126 -0.35 -3.46 -9.73
N LEU A 127 0.94 -3.75 -9.68
CA LEU A 127 1.43 -5.08 -9.39
C LEU A 127 1.77 -5.21 -7.90
N GLY A 128 0.97 -5.96 -7.17
CA GLY A 128 1.20 -6.27 -5.76
C GLY A 128 1.95 -7.59 -5.55
N GLN A 129 2.06 -8.03 -4.31
CA GLN A 129 2.80 -9.22 -3.89
C GLN A 129 2.17 -10.56 -4.31
N GLY A 130 0.91 -10.56 -4.77
CA GLY A 130 0.26 -11.74 -5.35
C GLY A 130 -0.84 -12.40 -4.52
N GLY A 131 -1.09 -11.93 -3.30
CA GLY A 131 -2.17 -12.47 -2.45
C GLY A 131 -3.58 -11.99 -2.83
N GLY A 132 -3.71 -10.94 -3.64
CA GLY A 132 -4.98 -10.35 -4.06
C GLY A 132 -5.76 -9.64 -2.93
N SER A 133 -5.18 -9.54 -1.74
CA SER A 133 -5.83 -8.97 -0.55
C SER A 133 -6.24 -7.51 -0.77
N TYR A 134 -5.33 -6.71 -1.33
CA TYR A 134 -5.64 -5.30 -1.62
C TYR A 134 -6.64 -5.14 -2.74
N ASP A 135 -6.62 -5.98 -3.78
CA ASP A 135 -7.63 -5.90 -4.85
C ASP A 135 -9.03 -6.15 -4.31
N ARG A 136 -9.20 -7.13 -3.42
CA ARG A 136 -10.48 -7.37 -2.72
C ARG A 136 -10.88 -6.21 -1.81
N ALA A 137 -9.94 -5.66 -1.04
CA ALA A 137 -10.22 -4.53 -0.14
C ALA A 137 -10.59 -3.26 -0.93
N LEU A 138 -9.86 -2.96 -1.99
CA LEU A 138 -10.10 -1.78 -2.82
C LEU A 138 -11.41 -1.88 -3.60
N ALA A 139 -11.80 -3.06 -4.07
CA ALA A 139 -13.08 -3.29 -4.74
C ALA A 139 -14.29 -2.93 -3.85
N LYS A 140 -14.13 -3.03 -2.52
CA LYS A 140 -15.17 -2.71 -1.52
C LYS A 140 -15.09 -1.27 -1.00
N SER A 141 -14.08 -0.48 -1.43
CA SER A 141 -13.79 0.85 -0.87
C SER A 141 -13.99 1.97 -1.89
N LYS A 142 -14.46 3.11 -1.41
CA LYS A 142 -14.52 4.37 -2.18
C LYS A 142 -13.37 5.32 -1.85
N ALA A 143 -12.46 4.91 -0.97
CA ALA A 143 -11.32 5.70 -0.53
C ALA A 143 -10.48 6.20 -1.72
N TRP A 144 -9.83 7.35 -1.53
CA TRP A 144 -8.77 7.74 -2.44
C TRP A 144 -7.53 6.88 -2.17
N THR A 145 -6.82 6.45 -3.22
CA THR A 145 -5.75 5.47 -3.10
C THR A 145 -4.44 5.99 -3.66
N ILE A 146 -3.35 5.78 -2.92
CA ILE A 146 -2.00 6.13 -3.35
C ILE A 146 -1.05 4.97 -3.08
N ALA A 147 -0.32 4.53 -4.11
CA ALA A 147 0.74 3.53 -3.95
C ALA A 147 2.07 4.20 -3.65
N LEU A 148 2.86 3.63 -2.73
CA LEU A 148 4.24 4.05 -2.50
C LEU A 148 5.19 3.18 -3.33
N LEU A 149 6.14 3.83 -3.98
CA LEU A 149 7.09 3.24 -4.91
C LEU A 149 8.49 3.78 -4.67
N HIS A 150 9.50 2.95 -4.88
CA HIS A 150 10.88 3.44 -5.03
C HIS A 150 11.08 4.06 -6.42
N ARG A 151 12.24 4.71 -6.60
CA ARG A 151 12.67 5.23 -7.90
C ARG A 151 12.72 4.10 -8.93
N GLY A 152 12.14 4.36 -10.11
CA GLY A 152 12.12 3.39 -11.22
C GLY A 152 11.01 2.33 -11.16
N GLU A 153 10.14 2.36 -10.13
CA GLU A 153 9.01 1.43 -9.99
C GLU A 153 7.70 1.99 -10.59
N LEU A 154 7.69 3.24 -11.02
CA LEU A 154 6.67 3.80 -11.90
C LEU A 154 7.09 3.50 -13.33
N THR A 155 6.43 2.53 -13.97
CA THR A 155 6.82 2.05 -15.31
C THR A 155 6.00 2.70 -16.42
N SER A 156 6.65 2.90 -17.59
CA SER A 156 5.96 3.28 -18.82
C SER A 156 5.34 2.07 -19.53
N GLU A 157 5.85 0.88 -19.27
CA GLU A 157 5.34 -0.35 -19.86
C GLU A 157 4.04 -0.77 -19.18
N PRO A 158 3.00 -1.14 -19.95
CA PRO A 158 1.75 -1.64 -19.39
C PRO A 158 1.97 -2.91 -18.56
N LEU A 159 1.42 -2.93 -17.36
CA LEU A 159 1.41 -4.13 -16.52
C LEU A 159 0.32 -5.09 -16.98
N PRO A 160 0.53 -6.42 -16.87
CA PRO A 160 -0.51 -7.39 -17.14
C PRO A 160 -1.64 -7.27 -16.09
N VAL A 161 -2.89 -7.18 -16.57
CA VAL A 161 -4.07 -6.97 -15.72
C VAL A 161 -5.09 -8.08 -15.90
N GLU A 162 -5.73 -8.45 -14.80
CA GLU A 162 -6.89 -9.34 -14.77
C GLU A 162 -8.15 -8.53 -14.42
N PRO A 163 -9.35 -9.03 -14.74
CA PRO A 163 -10.60 -8.27 -14.54
C PRO A 163 -10.86 -7.83 -13.09
N HIS A 164 -10.29 -8.51 -12.12
CA HIS A 164 -10.47 -8.22 -10.69
C HIS A 164 -9.41 -7.26 -10.11
N ASP A 165 -8.35 -6.96 -10.87
CA ASP A 165 -7.30 -6.04 -10.40
C ASP A 165 -7.86 -4.63 -10.22
N GLN A 166 -7.50 -3.99 -9.12
CA GLN A 166 -7.93 -2.64 -8.81
C GLN A 166 -6.81 -1.65 -9.03
N LYS A 167 -7.12 -0.59 -9.77
CA LYS A 167 -6.21 0.53 -10.00
C LYS A 167 -6.06 1.39 -8.74
N VAL A 168 -4.92 2.07 -8.66
CA VAL A 168 -4.73 3.18 -7.72
C VAL A 168 -4.99 4.52 -8.40
N LYS A 169 -5.39 5.52 -7.62
CA LYS A 169 -5.65 6.88 -8.12
C LYS A 169 -4.39 7.73 -8.21
N ALA A 170 -3.36 7.35 -7.47
CA ALA A 170 -2.04 7.98 -7.52
C ALA A 170 -0.93 7.00 -7.16
N ALA A 171 0.29 7.36 -7.52
CA ALA A 171 1.52 6.73 -7.04
C ALA A 171 2.51 7.81 -6.62
N ALA A 172 3.28 7.55 -5.57
CA ALA A 172 4.32 8.43 -5.08
C ALA A 172 5.68 7.72 -5.09
N THR A 173 6.66 8.36 -5.68
CA THR A 173 8.08 8.07 -5.45
C THR A 173 8.62 9.06 -4.39
N PRO A 174 9.87 8.94 -3.94
CA PRO A 174 10.44 9.92 -3.01
C PRO A 174 10.42 11.38 -3.49
N GLU A 175 10.31 11.62 -4.80
CA GLU A 175 10.38 12.97 -5.39
C GLU A 175 9.01 13.52 -5.85
N ILE A 176 8.13 12.66 -6.33
CA ILE A 176 6.92 13.12 -7.03
C ILE A 176 5.69 12.32 -6.66
N ILE A 177 4.53 12.93 -6.86
CA ILE A 177 3.22 12.26 -6.85
C ILE A 177 2.66 12.34 -8.27
N VAL A 178 2.31 11.20 -8.83
CA VAL A 178 1.61 11.09 -10.12
C VAL A 178 0.17 10.67 -9.86
N ARG A 179 -0.78 11.36 -10.48
CA ARG A 179 -2.22 11.06 -10.42
C ARG A 179 -2.67 10.49 -11.75
N PHE A 180 -3.56 9.50 -11.70
CA PHE A 180 -4.06 8.78 -12.88
C PHE A 180 -5.52 9.12 -13.17
#